data_0eec8c5f5a0631ff48b3f8c0afc4e1b6
#
_entry.id   0eec8c5f5a0631ff48b3f8c0afc4e1b6
#
_cell.length_a   1.000
_cell.length_b   1.000
_cell.length_c   1.000
_cell.angle_alpha   90.00
_cell.angle_beta   90.00
_cell.angle_gamma   90.00
#
_symmetry.space_group_name_H-M   'P 1'
#
loop_
_entity.id
_entity.type
_entity.pdbx_description
1 polymer ?
#
loop_
_entity_poly.entity_id
_entity_poly.type
_entity_poly.pdbx_seq_one_letter_code
_entity_poly.pdbx_strand_id
1 'polypeptide(L)'
;IGLVRKQNEDRFFISDNICAVTDGMGGYRGGEIASTYAVDEIKEYLQSTPTINETSLVDAILHANTRIVNRVAREERLSGMGTTAVVVAKVDDNLLWASVGDSRLYIYRNDELTQITTDHSMVQQLLDAGEITKEEMIVHPQRNLLTRAVGVEEDLHVDSGTLPVKSGDRILLCTDGLSGYISDERIREVLHHIDDNTEVLNTLIADVYDAGAGDNVTIIVGTI
;
A
#
# COMPACT_ATOMS: atom_id res chain seq x y z
N ILE A 1 -3.95 -14.00 -5.10
CA ILE A 1 -3.30 -14.00 -6.42
C ILE A 1 -4.23 -13.49 -7.52
N GLY A 2 -5.55 -13.47 -7.25
CA GLY A 2 -6.57 -13.17 -8.26
C GLY A 2 -6.76 -14.29 -9.29
N LEU A 3 -7.47 -13.95 -10.39
CA LEU A 3 -7.85 -14.90 -11.43
C LEU A 3 -6.97 -14.84 -12.70
N VAL A 4 -6.19 -13.77 -12.87
CA VAL A 4 -5.44 -13.49 -14.11
C VAL A 4 -3.92 -13.63 -13.90
N ARG A 5 -3.39 -13.15 -12.77
CA ARG A 5 -1.96 -13.22 -12.47
C ARG A 5 -1.52 -14.67 -12.21
N LYS A 6 -0.27 -14.98 -12.58
CA LYS A 6 0.34 -16.31 -12.38
C LYS A 6 1.17 -16.38 -11.09
N GLN A 7 1.59 -15.24 -10.57
CA GLN A 7 2.41 -15.10 -9.38
C GLN A 7 1.80 -14.04 -8.48
N ASN A 8 2.06 -14.13 -7.18
CA ASN A 8 1.69 -13.09 -6.23
C ASN A 8 2.94 -12.23 -5.98
N GLU A 9 2.91 -10.99 -6.45
CA GLU A 9 3.98 -10.01 -6.30
C GLU A 9 3.74 -9.07 -5.11
N ASP A 10 2.56 -9.18 -4.47
CA ASP A 10 2.28 -8.49 -3.20
C ASP A 10 2.97 -9.19 -2.03
N ARG A 11 3.39 -8.39 -1.05
CA ARG A 11 3.86 -8.86 0.27
C ARG A 11 3.29 -8.00 1.38
N PHE A 12 3.28 -8.57 2.57
CA PHE A 12 2.88 -7.84 3.78
C PHE A 12 3.60 -8.40 4.99
N PHE A 13 3.65 -7.61 6.05
CA PHE A 13 3.92 -8.12 7.40
C PHE A 13 2.99 -7.47 8.41
N ILE A 14 2.75 -8.17 9.51
CA ILE A 14 1.99 -7.70 10.66
C ILE A 14 2.77 -8.09 11.91
N SER A 15 2.90 -7.14 12.82
CA SER A 15 3.37 -7.35 14.19
C SER A 15 2.39 -6.70 15.16
N ASP A 16 2.67 -6.67 16.46
CA ASP A 16 1.72 -6.19 17.47
C ASP A 16 1.21 -4.76 17.20
N ASN A 17 2.08 -3.87 16.73
CA ASN A 17 1.75 -2.46 16.53
C ASN A 17 2.22 -1.88 15.19
N ILE A 18 2.81 -2.70 14.31
CA ILE A 18 3.30 -2.26 13.00
C ILE A 18 2.79 -3.23 11.94
N CYS A 19 2.30 -2.69 10.83
CA CYS A 19 2.04 -3.48 9.65
C CYS A 19 2.43 -2.72 8.37
N ALA A 20 2.66 -3.48 7.30
CA ALA A 20 2.96 -2.91 5.99
C ALA A 20 2.43 -3.80 4.87
N VAL A 21 2.14 -3.17 3.74
CA VAL A 21 1.87 -3.82 2.46
C VAL A 21 2.81 -3.27 1.41
N THR A 22 3.21 -4.13 0.46
CA THR A 22 4.04 -3.80 -0.69
C THR A 22 3.48 -4.50 -1.91
N ASP A 23 3.39 -3.79 -3.04
CA ASP A 23 2.95 -4.31 -4.33
C ASP A 23 4.10 -4.22 -5.31
N GLY A 24 4.56 -5.37 -5.77
CA GLY A 24 5.75 -5.50 -6.59
C GLY A 24 5.47 -5.27 -8.06
N MET A 25 6.29 -4.45 -8.70
CA MET A 25 6.24 -4.22 -10.14
C MET A 25 7.56 -4.57 -10.82
N GLY A 26 7.48 -4.97 -12.10
CA GLY A 26 8.65 -5.28 -12.93
C GLY A 26 8.49 -6.54 -13.76
N GLY A 27 9.28 -6.63 -14.83
CA GLY A 27 9.23 -7.80 -15.72
C GLY A 27 9.84 -9.06 -15.07
N TYR A 28 9.42 -10.23 -15.55
CA TYR A 28 9.96 -11.58 -15.30
C TYR A 28 9.95 -12.11 -13.85
N ARG A 29 10.06 -11.55 -12.83
CA ARG A 29 10.03 -11.83 -11.38
C ARG A 29 10.54 -10.63 -10.59
N GLY A 30 10.71 -9.50 -11.26
CA GLY A 30 11.23 -8.30 -10.62
C GLY A 30 10.31 -7.84 -9.48
N GLY A 31 9.01 -7.84 -9.72
CA GLY A 31 8.02 -7.41 -8.73
C GLY A 31 8.04 -8.25 -7.46
N GLU A 32 8.02 -9.59 -7.58
CA GLU A 32 8.10 -10.49 -6.43
C GLU A 32 9.38 -10.28 -5.59
N ILE A 33 10.50 -10.06 -6.28
CA ILE A 33 11.78 -9.83 -5.61
C ILE A 33 11.76 -8.46 -4.91
N ALA A 34 11.28 -7.41 -5.59
CA ALA A 34 11.26 -6.06 -5.04
C ALA A 34 10.36 -5.97 -3.80
N SER A 35 9.12 -6.47 -3.87
CA SER A 35 8.18 -6.47 -2.74
C SER A 35 8.68 -7.28 -1.55
N THR A 36 9.28 -8.47 -1.80
CA THR A 36 9.87 -9.30 -0.75
C THR A 36 11.03 -8.58 -0.07
N TYR A 37 11.95 -8.01 -0.84
CA TYR A 37 13.06 -7.24 -0.27
C TYR A 37 12.57 -6.03 0.51
N ALA A 38 11.63 -5.28 -0.04
CA ALA A 38 11.11 -4.10 0.65
C ALA A 38 10.49 -4.46 2.01
N VAL A 39 9.61 -5.47 2.04
CA VAL A 39 8.94 -5.83 3.29
C VAL A 39 9.90 -6.39 4.32
N ASP A 40 10.89 -7.18 3.91
CA ASP A 40 11.89 -7.76 4.81
C ASP A 40 12.83 -6.68 5.39
N GLU A 41 13.38 -5.78 4.55
CA GLU A 41 14.25 -4.69 4.97
C GLU A 41 13.52 -3.67 5.86
N ILE A 42 12.26 -3.31 5.54
CA ILE A 42 11.43 -2.45 6.38
C ILE A 42 11.21 -3.10 7.75
N LYS A 43 10.84 -4.37 7.77
CA LYS A 43 10.61 -5.12 9.00
C LYS A 43 11.88 -5.18 9.86
N GLU A 44 13.01 -5.56 9.29
CA GLU A 44 14.29 -5.67 10.00
C GLU A 44 14.72 -4.32 10.57
N TYR A 45 14.61 -3.25 9.78
CA TYR A 45 14.93 -1.89 10.20
C TYR A 45 14.10 -1.47 11.40
N LEU A 46 12.77 -1.61 11.32
CA LEU A 46 11.85 -1.20 12.38
C LEU A 46 11.98 -2.08 13.64
N GLN A 47 12.24 -3.38 13.51
CA GLN A 47 12.49 -4.27 14.65
C GLN A 47 13.80 -3.93 15.39
N SER A 48 14.79 -3.37 14.69
CA SER A 48 16.06 -2.93 15.29
C SER A 48 16.02 -1.50 15.83
N THR A 49 14.95 -0.75 15.54
CA THR A 49 14.81 0.65 15.93
C THR A 49 14.26 0.76 17.36
N PRO A 50 14.99 1.37 18.31
CA PRO A 50 14.57 1.40 19.72
C PRO A 50 13.30 2.19 19.99
N THR A 51 13.03 3.21 19.18
CA THR A 51 11.85 4.08 19.32
C THR A 51 11.23 4.32 17.96
N ILE A 52 10.00 3.87 17.79
CA ILE A 52 9.24 4.08 16.56
C ILE A 52 8.64 5.49 16.58
N ASN A 53 8.92 6.25 15.53
CA ASN A 53 8.37 7.56 15.24
C ASN A 53 8.18 7.74 13.72
N GLU A 54 7.60 8.83 13.27
CA GLU A 54 7.35 9.08 11.85
C GLU A 54 8.62 8.98 11.00
N THR A 55 9.72 9.61 11.47
CA THR A 55 11.00 9.55 10.77
C THR A 55 11.52 8.12 10.61
N SER A 56 11.34 7.26 11.62
CA SER A 56 11.80 5.87 11.52
C SER A 56 11.04 5.06 10.47
N LEU A 57 9.77 5.38 10.19
CA LEU A 57 9.01 4.76 9.10
C LEU A 57 9.56 5.21 7.73
N VAL A 58 9.82 6.50 7.58
CA VAL A 58 10.46 7.07 6.38
C VAL A 58 11.83 6.44 6.14
N ASP A 59 12.67 6.41 7.17
CA ASP A 59 14.03 5.85 7.09
C ASP A 59 14.01 4.35 6.74
N ALA A 60 13.03 3.60 7.23
CA ALA A 60 12.85 2.19 6.89
C ALA A 60 12.57 1.99 5.39
N ILE A 61 11.70 2.81 4.79
CA ILE A 61 11.42 2.78 3.35
C ILE A 61 12.65 3.21 2.55
N LEU A 62 13.36 4.28 2.96
CA LEU A 62 14.58 4.75 2.30
C LEU A 62 15.70 3.71 2.39
N HIS A 63 15.80 3.00 3.52
CA HIS A 63 16.73 1.89 3.67
C HIS A 63 16.43 0.78 2.65
N ALA A 64 15.17 0.34 2.57
CA ALA A 64 14.73 -0.65 1.59
C ALA A 64 15.00 -0.18 0.15
N ASN A 65 14.72 1.09 -0.16
CA ASN A 65 15.01 1.69 -1.45
C ASN A 65 16.50 1.54 -1.83
N THR A 66 17.38 1.95 -0.94
CA THR A 66 18.84 1.86 -1.14
C THR A 66 19.28 0.42 -1.40
N ARG A 67 18.71 -0.54 -0.68
CA ARG A 67 19.04 -1.98 -0.83
C ARG A 67 18.59 -2.51 -2.19
N ILE A 68 17.40 -2.12 -2.66
CA ILE A 68 16.87 -2.55 -3.96
C ILE A 68 17.65 -1.91 -5.10
N VAL A 69 17.87 -0.59 -5.07
CA VAL A 69 18.67 0.14 -6.08
C VAL A 69 20.07 -0.46 -6.23
N ASN A 70 20.76 -0.71 -5.11
CA ASN A 70 22.07 -1.33 -5.11
C ASN A 70 22.08 -2.76 -5.69
N ARG A 71 20.99 -3.49 -5.53
CA ARG A 71 20.82 -4.82 -6.11
C ARG A 71 20.60 -4.74 -7.61
N VAL A 72 19.72 -3.86 -8.07
CA VAL A 72 19.47 -3.60 -9.51
C VAL A 72 20.77 -3.23 -10.21
N ALA A 73 21.59 -2.35 -9.62
CA ALA A 73 22.89 -1.95 -10.18
C ALA A 73 23.89 -3.11 -10.38
N ARG A 74 23.73 -4.22 -9.64
CA ARG A 74 24.58 -5.39 -9.72
C ARG A 74 24.02 -6.52 -10.60
N GLU A 75 22.71 -6.52 -10.83
CA GLU A 75 21.99 -7.58 -11.54
C GLU A 75 21.10 -6.95 -12.63
N GLU A 76 21.65 -6.71 -13.83
CA GLU A 76 20.96 -6.07 -14.95
C GLU A 76 19.60 -6.71 -15.29
N ARG A 77 19.46 -8.03 -15.07
CA ARG A 77 18.18 -8.75 -15.25
C ARG A 77 17.05 -8.26 -14.35
N LEU A 78 17.36 -7.50 -13.28
CA LEU A 78 16.40 -6.91 -12.36
C LEU A 78 16.11 -5.45 -12.69
N SER A 79 16.61 -4.95 -13.81
CA SER A 79 16.34 -3.58 -14.26
C SER A 79 14.86 -3.30 -14.37
N GLY A 80 14.43 -2.18 -13.79
CA GLY A 80 13.02 -1.76 -13.76
C GLY A 80 12.17 -2.47 -12.72
N MET A 81 12.73 -3.29 -11.82
CA MET A 81 11.98 -3.77 -10.68
C MET A 81 11.80 -2.65 -9.65
N GLY A 82 10.65 -2.64 -9.02
CA GLY A 82 10.29 -1.74 -7.95
C GLY A 82 9.09 -2.25 -7.17
N THR A 83 8.67 -1.51 -6.18
CA THR A 83 7.48 -1.88 -5.40
C THR A 83 6.86 -0.64 -4.77
N THR A 84 5.57 -0.70 -4.45
CA THR A 84 4.95 0.23 -3.52
C THR A 84 5.37 -0.09 -2.09
N ALA A 85 5.12 0.81 -1.16
CA ALA A 85 5.16 0.54 0.26
C ALA A 85 4.17 1.42 1.01
N VAL A 86 3.36 0.82 1.86
CA VAL A 86 2.59 1.53 2.90
C VAL A 86 2.92 0.88 4.23
N VAL A 87 3.43 1.69 5.15
CA VAL A 87 3.84 1.26 6.49
C VAL A 87 3.06 2.06 7.51
N VAL A 88 2.51 1.39 8.51
CA VAL A 88 1.84 2.05 9.64
C VAL A 88 2.35 1.51 10.96
N ALA A 89 2.40 2.37 11.96
CA ALA A 89 2.72 1.99 13.34
C ALA A 89 1.77 2.69 14.32
N LYS A 90 1.15 1.92 15.22
CA LYS A 90 0.41 2.50 16.34
C LYS A 90 1.37 2.78 17.51
N VAL A 91 1.47 4.04 17.88
CA VAL A 91 2.28 4.50 19.01
C VAL A 91 1.42 5.40 19.90
N ASP A 92 1.20 4.99 21.13
CA ASP A 92 0.26 5.64 22.05
C ASP A 92 -1.12 5.89 21.40
N ASP A 93 -1.61 7.13 21.40
CA ASP A 93 -2.88 7.50 20.78
C ASP A 93 -2.73 8.00 19.32
N ASN A 94 -1.62 7.64 18.66
CA ASN A 94 -1.35 8.05 17.29
C ASN A 94 -1.12 6.86 16.37
N LEU A 95 -1.54 7.01 15.12
CA LEU A 95 -1.15 6.18 14.00
C LEU A 95 -0.12 6.97 13.17
N LEU A 96 1.09 6.46 13.13
CA LEU A 96 2.15 6.94 12.26
C LEU A 96 2.04 6.21 10.93
N TRP A 97 2.31 6.88 9.83
CA TRP A 97 2.30 6.25 8.52
C TRP A 97 3.38 6.82 7.60
N ALA A 98 3.80 6.01 6.64
CA ALA A 98 4.67 6.41 5.55
C ALA A 98 4.28 5.63 4.28
N SER A 99 4.33 6.27 3.10
CA SER A 99 3.90 5.64 1.86
C SER A 99 4.70 6.08 0.63
N VAL A 100 4.81 5.13 -0.31
CA VAL A 100 5.32 5.32 -1.68
C VAL A 100 4.51 4.41 -2.61
N GLY A 101 4.01 4.96 -3.72
CA GLY A 101 3.21 4.23 -4.70
C GLY A 101 1.71 4.50 -4.57
N ASP A 102 0.89 3.58 -5.02
CA ASP A 102 -0.57 3.66 -5.07
C ASP A 102 -1.30 2.63 -4.19
N SER A 103 -0.54 1.87 -3.39
CA SER A 103 -1.11 1.15 -2.25
C SER A 103 -1.60 2.15 -1.22
N ARG A 104 -2.71 1.87 -0.56
CA ARG A 104 -3.45 2.88 0.22
C ARG A 104 -3.58 2.52 1.69
N LEU A 105 -3.63 3.56 2.52
CA LEU A 105 -4.10 3.53 3.90
C LEU A 105 -5.42 4.29 3.98
N TYR A 106 -6.41 3.64 4.57
CA TYR A 106 -7.69 4.26 4.93
C TYR A 106 -7.91 4.22 6.44
N ILE A 107 -8.66 5.21 6.95
CA ILE A 107 -9.27 5.18 8.26
C ILE A 107 -10.79 5.22 8.13
N TYR A 108 -11.47 4.31 8.85
CA TYR A 108 -12.92 4.35 9.01
C TYR A 108 -13.25 4.79 10.42
N ARG A 109 -13.99 5.90 10.52
CA ARG A 109 -14.34 6.58 11.77
C ARG A 109 -15.66 7.30 11.61
N ASN A 110 -16.61 7.15 12.58
CA ASN A 110 -17.91 7.84 12.58
C ASN A 110 -18.68 7.66 11.26
N ASP A 111 -18.72 6.44 10.73
CA ASP A 111 -19.38 6.07 9.47
C ASP A 111 -18.76 6.70 8.19
N GLU A 112 -17.59 7.30 8.30
CA GLU A 112 -16.83 7.84 7.18
C GLU A 112 -15.57 7.05 6.92
N LEU A 113 -15.30 6.78 5.65
CA LEU A 113 -14.03 6.23 5.15
C LEU A 113 -13.20 7.36 4.56
N THR A 114 -12.00 7.53 5.05
CA THR A 114 -11.08 8.56 4.56
C THR A 114 -9.78 7.89 4.08
N GLN A 115 -9.42 8.10 2.83
CA GLN A 115 -8.08 7.76 2.33
C GLN A 115 -7.07 8.73 2.94
N ILE A 116 -6.04 8.20 3.58
CA ILE A 116 -5.00 8.99 4.25
C ILE A 116 -3.80 9.24 3.32
N THR A 117 -3.42 8.23 2.55
CA THR A 117 -2.34 8.33 1.56
C THR A 117 -2.83 8.99 0.28
N THR A 118 -1.93 9.61 -0.46
CA THR A 118 -2.18 10.08 -1.83
C THR A 118 -1.46 9.16 -2.80
N ASP A 119 -2.13 8.70 -3.84
CA ASP A 119 -1.54 7.79 -4.82
C ASP A 119 -0.41 8.48 -5.59
N HIS A 120 0.75 7.86 -5.68
CA HIS A 120 1.83 8.32 -6.56
C HIS A 120 1.66 7.72 -7.94
N SER A 121 0.61 8.13 -8.65
CA SER A 121 0.28 7.66 -9.99
C SER A 121 0.11 8.82 -10.98
N MET A 122 0.22 8.53 -12.27
CA MET A 122 0.00 9.51 -13.34
C MET A 122 -1.42 10.08 -13.28
N VAL A 123 -2.41 9.21 -13.03
CA VAL A 123 -3.81 9.64 -13.00
C VAL A 123 -4.13 10.52 -11.80
N GLN A 124 -3.45 10.32 -10.67
CA GLN A 124 -3.59 11.22 -9.53
C GLN A 124 -3.02 12.62 -9.86
N GLN A 125 -1.87 12.69 -10.53
CA GLN A 125 -1.32 13.97 -10.96
C GLN A 125 -2.23 14.71 -11.94
N LEU A 126 -2.86 13.99 -12.89
CA LEU A 126 -3.84 14.58 -13.83
C LEU A 126 -5.11 15.06 -13.10
N LEU A 127 -5.58 14.31 -12.08
CA LEU A 127 -6.71 14.71 -11.25
C LEU A 127 -6.39 15.98 -10.46
N ASP A 128 -5.22 16.03 -9.82
CA ASP A 128 -4.76 17.19 -9.02
C ASP A 128 -4.57 18.44 -9.89
N ALA A 129 -4.15 18.25 -11.15
CA ALA A 129 -4.06 19.33 -12.14
C ALA A 129 -5.44 19.76 -12.71
N GLY A 130 -6.51 19.03 -12.39
CA GLY A 130 -7.84 19.27 -12.92
C GLY A 130 -8.01 18.91 -14.39
N GLU A 131 -7.13 18.07 -14.93
CA GLU A 131 -7.17 17.61 -16.32
C GLU A 131 -8.14 16.45 -16.54
N ILE A 132 -8.42 15.67 -15.50
CA ILE A 132 -9.40 14.58 -15.51
C ILE A 132 -10.28 14.61 -14.26
N THR A 133 -11.46 13.97 -14.32
CA THR A 133 -12.35 13.75 -13.18
C THR A 133 -12.02 12.43 -12.47
N LYS A 134 -12.60 12.21 -11.29
CA LYS A 134 -12.48 10.92 -10.56
C LYS A 134 -13.03 9.74 -11.37
N GLU A 135 -14.10 9.95 -12.10
CA GLU A 135 -14.72 8.94 -12.95
C GLU A 135 -13.82 8.57 -14.14
N GLU A 136 -13.18 9.57 -14.75
CA GLU A 136 -12.23 9.35 -15.85
C GLU A 136 -10.95 8.64 -15.38
N MET A 137 -10.51 8.89 -14.15
CA MET A 137 -9.34 8.25 -13.54
C MET A 137 -9.45 6.71 -13.56
N ILE A 138 -10.64 6.17 -13.25
CA ILE A 138 -10.89 4.72 -13.12
C ILE A 138 -10.65 3.98 -14.45
N VAL A 139 -10.98 4.61 -15.57
CA VAL A 139 -10.91 4.00 -16.91
C VAL A 139 -9.73 4.51 -17.73
N HIS A 140 -8.88 5.36 -17.14
CA HIS A 140 -7.76 5.98 -17.86
C HIS A 140 -6.73 4.94 -18.32
N PRO A 141 -6.19 5.04 -19.56
CA PRO A 141 -5.19 4.09 -20.07
C PRO A 141 -3.91 3.97 -19.23
N GLN A 142 -3.55 5.05 -18.52
CA GLN A 142 -2.35 5.12 -17.66
C GLN A 142 -2.66 4.99 -16.17
N ARG A 143 -3.82 4.43 -15.80
CA ARG A 143 -4.21 4.33 -14.39
C ARG A 143 -3.23 3.53 -13.51
N ASN A 144 -2.50 2.59 -14.09
CA ASN A 144 -1.51 1.75 -13.39
C ASN A 144 -0.07 2.30 -13.54
N LEU A 145 0.12 3.53 -14.04
CA LEU A 145 1.44 4.11 -14.20
C LEU A 145 1.84 4.85 -12.93
N LEU A 146 2.76 4.28 -12.18
CA LEU A 146 3.33 4.91 -10.98
C LEU A 146 4.29 6.04 -11.36
N THR A 147 4.27 7.10 -10.56
CA THR A 147 5.20 8.23 -10.64
C THR A 147 6.30 8.17 -9.59
N ARG A 148 6.12 7.32 -8.56
CA ARG A 148 7.13 7.00 -7.54
C ARG A 148 7.00 5.55 -7.09
N ALA A 149 8.13 4.86 -6.94
CA ALA A 149 8.19 3.50 -6.41
C ALA A 149 9.52 3.25 -5.71
N VAL A 150 9.50 2.39 -4.71
CA VAL A 150 10.68 1.94 -3.98
C VAL A 150 11.56 1.09 -4.91
N GLY A 151 12.86 1.38 -4.97
CA GLY A 151 13.84 0.63 -5.76
C GLY A 151 14.06 1.15 -7.18
N VAL A 152 13.38 2.24 -7.59
CA VAL A 152 13.50 2.81 -8.95
C VAL A 152 14.46 4.00 -8.98
N GLU A 153 14.38 4.90 -8.01
CA GLU A 153 15.18 6.12 -7.94
C GLU A 153 16.02 6.16 -6.67
N GLU A 154 17.26 6.70 -6.78
CA GLU A 154 18.14 6.86 -5.62
C GLU A 154 17.58 7.90 -4.63
N ASP A 155 17.09 9.03 -5.16
CA ASP A 155 16.51 10.14 -4.39
C ASP A 155 14.99 9.99 -4.30
N LEU A 156 14.56 9.04 -3.47
CA LEU A 156 13.15 8.72 -3.29
C LEU A 156 12.50 9.66 -2.27
N HIS A 157 11.40 10.32 -2.68
CA HIS A 157 10.55 11.06 -1.76
C HIS A 157 9.46 10.15 -1.19
N VAL A 158 9.40 10.07 0.15
CA VAL A 158 8.44 9.29 0.92
C VAL A 158 7.43 10.23 1.56
N ASP A 159 6.15 10.01 1.32
CA ASP A 159 5.09 10.74 2.03
C ASP A 159 4.88 10.11 3.41
N SER A 160 4.68 10.94 4.43
CA SER A 160 4.49 10.48 5.80
C SER A 160 3.59 11.39 6.60
N GLY A 161 3.12 10.91 7.72
CA GLY A 161 2.33 11.72 8.64
C GLY A 161 1.97 10.98 9.92
N THR A 162 1.34 11.74 10.79
CA THR A 162 0.83 11.27 12.08
C THR A 162 -0.62 11.71 12.22
N LEU A 163 -1.51 10.80 12.59
CA LEU A 163 -2.89 11.14 12.90
C LEU A 163 -3.30 10.58 14.26
N PRO A 164 -4.08 11.34 15.06
CA PRO A 164 -4.62 10.83 16.31
C PRO A 164 -5.68 9.76 16.03
N VAL A 165 -5.61 8.67 16.77
CA VAL A 165 -6.58 7.57 16.71
C VAL A 165 -7.18 7.30 18.08
N LYS A 166 -8.36 6.70 18.10
CA LYS A 166 -9.11 6.36 19.30
C LYS A 166 -9.72 4.97 19.18
N SER A 167 -10.08 4.40 20.32
CA SER A 167 -10.76 3.10 20.35
C SER A 167 -12.01 3.13 19.47
N GLY A 168 -12.15 2.08 18.67
CA GLY A 168 -13.24 1.91 17.69
C GLY A 168 -12.92 2.42 16.29
N ASP A 169 -11.82 3.15 16.08
CA ASP A 169 -11.35 3.45 14.73
C ASP A 169 -10.91 2.15 14.05
N ARG A 170 -11.18 2.03 12.76
CA ARG A 170 -10.70 0.91 11.96
C ARG A 170 -9.75 1.41 10.88
N ILE A 171 -8.66 0.72 10.67
CA ILE A 171 -7.70 0.99 9.60
C ILE A 171 -7.80 -0.10 8.54
N LEU A 172 -7.60 0.29 7.28
CA LEU A 172 -7.48 -0.63 6.17
C LEU A 172 -6.28 -0.23 5.32
N LEU A 173 -5.35 -1.18 5.13
CA LEU A 173 -4.27 -1.06 4.16
C LEU A 173 -4.57 -2.00 3.01
N CYS A 174 -4.33 -1.55 1.78
CA CYS A 174 -4.50 -2.42 0.61
C CYS A 174 -3.57 -2.07 -0.53
N THR A 175 -3.34 -3.06 -1.40
CA THR A 175 -2.77 -2.87 -2.73
C THR A 175 -3.87 -2.44 -3.72
N ASP A 176 -3.48 -2.03 -4.94
CA ASP A 176 -4.40 -1.60 -6.00
C ASP A 176 -5.34 -2.72 -6.46
N GLY A 177 -5.01 -3.98 -6.17
CA GLY A 177 -5.90 -5.13 -6.36
C GLY A 177 -7.22 -5.06 -5.59
N LEU A 178 -7.33 -4.22 -4.55
CA LEU A 178 -8.62 -3.86 -3.95
C LEU A 178 -9.16 -2.57 -4.57
N SER A 179 -8.43 -1.46 -4.44
CA SER A 179 -8.91 -0.11 -4.77
C SER A 179 -9.12 0.12 -6.27
N GLY A 180 -8.50 -0.70 -7.13
CA GLY A 180 -8.73 -0.70 -8.57
C GLY A 180 -10.00 -1.44 -9.02
N TYR A 181 -10.62 -2.21 -8.11
CA TYR A 181 -11.81 -3.03 -8.40
C TYR A 181 -13.02 -2.65 -7.57
N ILE A 182 -12.83 -2.18 -6.34
CA ILE A 182 -13.89 -1.89 -5.38
C ILE A 182 -13.85 -0.40 -5.03
N SER A 183 -14.99 0.27 -5.13
CA SER A 183 -15.09 1.68 -4.80
C SER A 183 -14.95 1.95 -3.30
N ASP A 184 -14.47 3.14 -2.95
CA ASP A 184 -14.35 3.58 -1.55
C ASP A 184 -15.73 3.52 -0.84
N GLU A 185 -16.82 3.80 -1.54
CA GLU A 185 -18.16 3.69 -1.00
C GLU A 185 -18.51 2.25 -0.61
N ARG A 186 -18.16 1.26 -1.45
CA ARG A 186 -18.38 -0.14 -1.13
C ARG A 186 -17.52 -0.60 0.04
N ILE A 187 -16.27 -0.18 0.10
CA ILE A 187 -15.38 -0.47 1.25
C ILE A 187 -15.99 0.12 2.54
N ARG A 188 -16.48 1.35 2.48
CA ARG A 188 -17.18 2.01 3.60
C ARG A 188 -18.42 1.23 4.05
N GLU A 189 -19.26 0.80 3.12
CA GLU A 189 -20.46 -0.02 3.43
C GLU A 189 -20.11 -1.32 4.15
N VAL A 190 -19.10 -2.04 3.66
CA VAL A 190 -18.65 -3.29 4.28
C VAL A 190 -18.16 -3.03 5.70
N LEU A 191 -17.33 -2.00 5.91
CA LEU A 191 -16.84 -1.62 7.23
C LEU A 191 -17.95 -1.12 8.16
N HIS A 192 -19.02 -0.53 7.62
CA HIS A 192 -20.16 -0.05 8.40
C HIS A 192 -21.05 -1.18 8.91
N HIS A 193 -21.28 -2.22 8.10
CA HIS A 193 -22.25 -3.27 8.42
C HIS A 193 -21.63 -4.51 9.08
N ILE A 194 -20.31 -4.67 9.04
CA ILE A 194 -19.60 -5.86 9.50
C ILE A 194 -18.56 -5.46 10.54
N ASP A 195 -18.74 -5.91 11.78
CA ASP A 195 -17.82 -5.61 12.88
C ASP A 195 -16.60 -6.56 12.89
N ASP A 196 -16.78 -7.82 12.52
CA ASP A 196 -15.70 -8.81 12.50
C ASP A 196 -14.73 -8.58 11.34
N ASN A 197 -13.46 -8.34 11.66
CA ASN A 197 -12.45 -8.05 10.65
C ASN A 197 -12.22 -9.22 9.67
N THR A 198 -12.42 -10.47 10.12
CA THR A 198 -12.28 -11.63 9.23
C THR A 198 -13.43 -11.69 8.23
N GLU A 199 -14.64 -11.37 8.67
CA GLU A 199 -15.80 -11.30 7.78
C GLU A 199 -15.68 -10.14 6.78
N VAL A 200 -15.16 -8.97 7.21
CA VAL A 200 -14.82 -7.86 6.31
C VAL A 200 -13.85 -8.30 5.23
N LEU A 201 -12.73 -8.95 5.61
CA LEU A 201 -11.74 -9.43 4.65
C LEU A 201 -12.35 -10.41 3.65
N ASN A 202 -13.14 -11.38 4.13
CA ASN A 202 -13.79 -12.36 3.26
C ASN A 202 -14.78 -11.70 2.28
N THR A 203 -15.54 -10.71 2.75
CA THR A 203 -16.50 -9.97 1.93
C THR A 203 -15.79 -9.16 0.85
N LEU A 204 -14.78 -8.37 1.22
CA LEU A 204 -14.02 -7.55 0.26
C LEU A 204 -13.29 -8.42 -0.78
N ILE A 205 -12.72 -9.54 -0.36
CA ILE A 205 -12.09 -10.49 -1.29
C ILE A 205 -13.13 -11.09 -2.24
N ALA A 206 -14.31 -11.48 -1.75
CA ALA A 206 -15.40 -11.99 -2.62
C ALA A 206 -15.82 -10.93 -3.63
N ASP A 207 -16.03 -9.68 -3.20
CA ASP A 207 -16.38 -8.56 -4.08
C ASP A 207 -15.31 -8.35 -5.18
N VAL A 208 -14.00 -8.44 -4.85
CA VAL A 208 -12.90 -8.35 -5.84
C VAL A 208 -12.98 -9.50 -6.85
N TYR A 209 -13.26 -10.73 -6.38
CA TYR A 209 -13.39 -11.88 -7.28
C TYR A 209 -14.60 -11.75 -8.20
N ASP A 210 -15.72 -11.24 -7.71
CA ASP A 210 -16.93 -10.97 -8.52
C ASP A 210 -16.68 -9.84 -9.53
N ALA A 211 -15.80 -8.88 -9.21
CA ALA A 211 -15.35 -7.84 -10.13
C ALA A 211 -14.28 -8.28 -11.14
N GLY A 212 -13.85 -9.56 -11.09
CA GLY A 212 -12.94 -10.16 -12.06
C GLY A 212 -11.51 -10.39 -11.58
N ALA A 213 -11.12 -9.90 -10.39
CA ALA A 213 -9.83 -10.16 -9.71
C ALA A 213 -8.62 -10.23 -10.68
N GLY A 214 -8.43 -9.20 -11.47
CA GLY A 214 -7.41 -9.18 -12.54
C GLY A 214 -5.99 -8.97 -12.03
N ASP A 215 -5.83 -8.64 -10.73
CA ASP A 215 -4.53 -8.44 -10.09
C ASP A 215 -4.38 -9.26 -8.80
N ASN A 216 -3.16 -9.20 -8.22
CA ASN A 216 -2.93 -9.64 -6.85
C ASN A 216 -3.71 -8.70 -5.92
N VAL A 217 -4.19 -9.19 -4.81
CA VAL A 217 -4.93 -8.40 -3.82
C VAL A 217 -4.44 -8.72 -2.43
N THR A 218 -4.03 -7.68 -1.72
CA THR A 218 -3.63 -7.76 -0.33
C THR A 218 -4.39 -6.72 0.47
N ILE A 219 -4.98 -7.16 1.59
CA ILE A 219 -5.77 -6.32 2.48
C ILE A 219 -5.38 -6.62 3.93
N ILE A 220 -5.13 -5.59 4.71
CA ILE A 220 -5.00 -5.66 6.17
C ILE A 220 -6.11 -4.81 6.76
N VAL A 221 -6.88 -5.38 7.67
CA VAL A 221 -7.89 -4.64 8.47
C VAL A 221 -7.52 -4.75 9.94
N GLY A 222 -7.50 -3.62 10.62
CA GLY A 222 -7.23 -3.55 12.06
C GLY A 222 -8.24 -2.66 12.77
N THR A 223 -8.52 -2.97 14.04
CA THR A 223 -9.31 -2.11 14.94
C THR A 223 -8.42 -1.56 16.03
N ILE A 224 -8.50 -0.25 16.30
CA ILE A 224 -7.73 0.45 17.33
C ILE A 224 -8.37 0.25 18.71
#